data_2586acb9c70505b651cea2a34d76f67e
#
_entry.id   2586acb9c70505b651cea2a34d76f67e
#
_cell.length_a   1.000
_cell.length_b   1.000
_cell.length_c   1.000
_cell.angle_alpha   90.00
_cell.angle_beta   90.00
_cell.angle_gamma   90.00
#
_symmetry.space_group_name_H-M   'P 1'
#
loop_
_entity.id
_entity.type
_entity.pdbx_description
1 polymer ?
#
loop_
_entity_poly.entity_id
_entity_poly.type
_entity_poly.pdbx_seq_one_letter_code
_entity_poly.pdbx_strand_id
1 'polypeptide(L)'
;MIKKIQQDFSYYSHEFKDNYRKGVHRLRTILANRAQAQAFVSNAGGVAVVLGYEPSAPDKNAQELYALLAASPYIDDAVQTFLGSIYEAGAESQDAMYSDSARCLEILHDPVMARAAGAGAGSAGKWIATLAGQSCNLYRDMNAVAASDIAMTAVAASETAMEAVISSTIALNAVAASKTAMTALAANETAMVAVAASRVAMSAIIGNSTALNAVVTSSVAMTAVINNAAALNAVVSSSTATAAIASSQTA
;
A
#
# COMPACT_ATOMS: atom_id res chain seq x y z
N MET A 1 -2.47 30.34 -3.63
CA MET A 1 -2.18 28.95 -3.17
C MET A 1 -1.11 28.30 -4.01
N ILE A 2 -1.28 28.14 -5.32
CA ILE A 2 -0.32 27.47 -6.25
C ILE A 2 1.12 28.04 -6.15
N LYS A 3 1.31 29.36 -6.15
CA LYS A 3 2.66 29.96 -6.00
C LYS A 3 3.38 29.56 -4.71
N LYS A 4 2.65 29.46 -3.59
CA LYS A 4 3.24 29.05 -2.31
C LYS A 4 3.65 27.60 -2.35
N ILE A 5 2.80 26.70 -2.92
CA ILE A 5 3.12 25.27 -3.10
C ILE A 5 4.37 25.12 -3.98
N GLN A 6 4.49 25.89 -5.05
CA GLN A 6 5.68 25.87 -5.94
C GLN A 6 6.95 26.38 -5.23
N GLN A 7 6.84 27.42 -4.41
CA GLN A 7 7.97 27.93 -3.62
C GLN A 7 8.40 26.92 -2.56
N ASP A 8 7.45 26.33 -1.83
CA ASP A 8 7.71 25.32 -0.82
C ASP A 8 8.29 24.05 -1.47
N PHE A 9 7.76 23.62 -2.62
CA PHE A 9 8.31 22.51 -3.39
C PHE A 9 9.78 22.78 -3.79
N SER A 10 10.08 23.96 -4.31
CA SER A 10 11.44 24.33 -4.69
C SER A 10 12.40 24.33 -3.49
N TYR A 11 11.97 24.88 -2.35
CA TYR A 11 12.74 24.89 -1.12
C TYR A 11 13.06 23.47 -0.63
N TYR A 12 12.05 22.62 -0.49
CA TYR A 12 12.24 21.25 0.00
C TYR A 12 12.96 20.37 -1.04
N SER A 13 12.78 20.61 -2.33
CA SER A 13 13.53 19.93 -3.36
C SER A 13 15.02 20.21 -3.21
N HIS A 14 15.41 21.46 -3.01
CA HIS A 14 16.79 21.84 -2.73
C HIS A 14 17.29 21.20 -1.42
N GLU A 15 16.54 21.33 -0.34
CA GLU A 15 16.91 20.77 0.98
C GLU A 15 17.11 19.25 0.98
N PHE A 16 16.31 18.52 0.22
CA PHE A 16 16.30 17.05 0.27
C PHE A 16 17.08 16.39 -0.87
N LYS A 17 17.15 17.00 -2.06
CA LYS A 17 17.73 16.36 -3.25
C LYS A 17 19.15 16.78 -3.54
N ASP A 18 19.49 18.05 -3.35
CA ASP A 18 20.81 18.57 -3.76
C ASP A 18 21.95 18.07 -2.88
N ASN A 19 21.64 17.62 -1.67
CA ASN A 19 22.63 16.99 -0.80
C ASN A 19 22.04 15.80 -0.05
N TYR A 20 22.11 14.65 -0.67
CA TYR A 20 21.51 13.39 -0.22
C TYR A 20 21.65 13.08 1.26
N ARG A 21 22.88 13.00 1.76
CA ARG A 21 23.12 12.63 3.17
C ARG A 21 22.50 13.64 4.13
N LYS A 22 22.52 14.92 3.77
CA LYS A 22 21.91 15.98 4.55
C LYS A 22 20.39 15.94 4.47
N GLY A 23 19.82 15.67 3.28
CA GLY A 23 18.37 15.59 3.08
C GLY A 23 17.72 14.49 3.91
N VAL A 24 18.26 13.27 3.85
CA VAL A 24 17.79 12.14 4.65
C VAL A 24 17.92 12.43 6.16
N HIS A 25 19.07 12.96 6.58
CA HIS A 25 19.27 13.34 7.99
C HIS A 25 18.30 14.45 8.41
N ARG A 26 18.08 15.44 7.55
CA ARG A 26 17.15 16.54 7.80
C ARG A 26 15.72 16.03 7.98
N LEU A 27 15.23 15.19 7.06
CA LEU A 27 13.89 14.61 7.18
C LEU A 27 13.75 13.77 8.44
N ARG A 28 14.75 12.96 8.78
CA ARG A 28 14.78 12.17 10.03
C ARG A 28 14.66 13.08 11.26
N THR A 29 15.37 14.20 11.28
CA THR A 29 15.31 15.18 12.38
C THR A 29 13.94 15.84 12.48
N ILE A 30 13.34 16.22 11.34
CA ILE A 30 12.00 16.77 11.28
C ILE A 30 10.98 15.78 11.85
N LEU A 31 11.01 14.52 11.37
CA LEU A 31 10.04 13.50 11.80
C LEU A 31 10.21 13.07 13.25
N ALA A 32 11.40 13.22 13.83
CA ALA A 32 11.64 12.97 15.25
C ALA A 32 11.06 14.04 16.19
N ASN A 33 10.76 15.23 15.67
CA ASN A 33 10.16 16.32 16.44
C ASN A 33 8.69 16.51 16.04
N ARG A 34 7.75 16.26 16.96
CA ARG A 34 6.32 16.30 16.69
C ARG A 34 5.85 17.60 16.04
N ALA A 35 6.27 18.75 16.53
CA ALA A 35 5.83 20.05 16.00
C ALA A 35 6.38 20.29 14.58
N GLN A 36 7.65 19.91 14.34
CA GLN A 36 8.25 20.02 13.02
C GLN A 36 7.65 19.03 12.04
N ALA A 37 7.36 17.79 12.48
CA ALA A 37 6.71 16.77 11.67
C ALA A 37 5.31 17.23 11.22
N GLN A 38 4.49 17.71 12.15
CA GLN A 38 3.16 18.24 11.84
C GLN A 38 3.22 19.43 10.88
N ALA A 39 4.16 20.35 11.07
CA ALA A 39 4.35 21.47 10.16
C ALA A 39 4.79 21.00 8.76
N PHE A 40 5.67 20.00 8.68
CA PHE A 40 6.13 19.42 7.42
C PHE A 40 5.00 18.71 6.68
N VAL A 41 4.29 17.78 7.34
CA VAL A 41 3.24 16.99 6.67
C VAL A 41 2.02 17.82 6.29
N SER A 42 1.83 18.99 6.90
CA SER A 42 0.82 19.97 6.48
C SER A 42 1.28 20.86 5.32
N ASN A 43 2.52 20.71 4.84
CA ASN A 43 3.07 21.48 3.75
C ASN A 43 3.00 20.72 2.44
N ALA A 44 2.05 21.07 1.55
CA ALA A 44 1.82 20.37 0.28
C ALA A 44 3.06 20.33 -0.62
N GLY A 45 3.86 21.41 -0.67
CA GLY A 45 5.10 21.43 -1.43
C GLY A 45 6.15 20.48 -0.85
N GLY A 46 6.28 20.44 0.48
CA GLY A 46 7.22 19.56 1.17
C GLY A 46 6.87 18.08 0.99
N VAL A 47 5.61 17.70 1.21
CA VAL A 47 5.17 16.31 1.04
C VAL A 47 5.22 15.87 -0.43
N ALA A 48 4.93 16.78 -1.39
CA ALA A 48 5.02 16.49 -2.80
C ALA A 48 6.45 16.15 -3.26
N VAL A 49 7.48 16.71 -2.64
CA VAL A 49 8.88 16.35 -2.92
C VAL A 49 9.16 14.91 -2.54
N VAL A 50 8.53 14.39 -1.47
CA VAL A 50 8.78 13.04 -0.97
C VAL A 50 7.81 12.02 -1.58
N LEU A 51 6.50 12.31 -1.60
CA LEU A 51 5.47 11.40 -2.10
C LEU A 51 5.27 11.49 -3.62
N GLY A 52 5.44 12.67 -4.21
CA GLY A 52 5.28 12.93 -5.63
C GLY A 52 6.47 12.52 -6.48
N TYR A 53 7.53 11.97 -5.90
CA TYR A 53 8.70 11.57 -6.65
C TYR A 53 8.50 10.25 -7.37
N GLU A 54 8.84 10.21 -8.66
CA GLU A 54 8.71 8.99 -9.46
C GLU A 54 9.88 8.02 -9.19
N PRO A 55 9.62 6.77 -8.76
CA PRO A 55 10.67 5.83 -8.39
C PRO A 55 11.38 5.18 -9.59
N SER A 56 10.96 5.46 -10.83
CA SER A 56 11.56 4.92 -12.05
C SER A 56 12.98 5.42 -12.32
N ALA A 57 13.38 6.53 -11.72
CA ALA A 57 14.79 6.89 -11.66
C ALA A 57 15.47 6.11 -10.52
N PRO A 58 16.71 5.59 -10.71
CA PRO A 58 17.46 4.87 -9.68
C PRO A 58 17.99 5.81 -8.59
N ASP A 59 17.18 6.76 -8.16
CA ASP A 59 17.52 7.71 -7.13
C ASP A 59 17.28 7.10 -5.75
N LYS A 60 18.35 6.52 -5.19
CA LYS A 60 18.35 5.94 -3.84
C LYS A 60 17.87 6.94 -2.79
N ASN A 61 18.02 8.21 -3.03
CA ASN A 61 17.66 9.29 -2.11
C ASN A 61 16.16 9.41 -1.98
N ALA A 62 15.48 9.43 -3.12
CA ALA A 62 14.03 9.50 -3.14
C ALA A 62 13.41 8.28 -2.49
N GLN A 63 13.96 7.10 -2.73
CA GLN A 63 13.49 5.86 -2.09
C GLN A 63 13.68 5.90 -0.56
N GLU A 64 14.82 6.41 -0.07
CA GLU A 64 15.09 6.50 1.35
C GLU A 64 14.25 7.59 2.03
N LEU A 65 14.06 8.74 1.39
CA LEU A 65 13.16 9.80 1.88
C LEU A 65 11.72 9.30 1.97
N TYR A 66 11.24 8.62 0.92
CA TYR A 66 9.92 8.01 0.91
C TYR A 66 9.78 6.96 2.02
N ALA A 67 10.75 6.06 2.16
CA ALA A 67 10.73 5.01 3.19
C ALA A 67 10.70 5.59 4.61
N LEU A 68 11.45 6.68 4.87
CA LEU A 68 11.42 7.38 6.15
C LEU A 68 10.04 7.96 6.46
N LEU A 69 9.40 8.59 5.48
CA LEU A 69 8.06 9.16 5.67
C LEU A 69 7.02 8.06 5.82
N ALA A 70 7.07 7.02 4.97
CA ALA A 70 6.15 5.88 5.03
C ALA A 70 6.23 5.10 6.36
N ALA A 71 7.40 5.05 6.99
CA ALA A 71 7.58 4.44 8.31
C ALA A 71 7.18 5.36 9.48
N SER A 72 6.85 6.61 9.21
CA SER A 72 6.51 7.58 10.26
C SER A 72 5.04 7.49 10.67
N PRO A 73 4.68 7.85 11.92
CA PRO A 73 3.28 7.92 12.33
C PRO A 73 2.47 9.04 11.67
N TYR A 74 3.12 9.86 10.85
CA TYR A 74 2.51 11.02 10.17
C TYR A 74 2.20 10.74 8.70
N ILE A 75 2.38 9.51 8.23
CA ILE A 75 2.24 9.19 6.81
C ILE A 75 0.82 9.44 6.28
N ASP A 76 -0.21 9.08 7.03
CA ASP A 76 -1.59 9.29 6.59
C ASP A 76 -1.94 10.79 6.48
N ASP A 77 -1.41 11.65 7.36
CA ASP A 77 -1.55 13.11 7.26
C ASP A 77 -0.81 13.66 6.03
N ALA A 78 0.39 13.14 5.75
CA ALA A 78 1.17 13.53 4.57
C ALA A 78 0.44 13.13 3.27
N VAL A 79 -0.10 11.91 3.20
CA VAL A 79 -0.90 11.44 2.06
C VAL A 79 -2.13 12.30 1.85
N GLN A 80 -2.84 12.63 2.92
CA GLN A 80 -4.00 13.53 2.88
C GLN A 80 -3.63 14.91 2.32
N THR A 81 -2.52 15.48 2.79
CA THR A 81 -2.03 16.78 2.30
C THR A 81 -1.62 16.70 0.83
N PHE A 82 -0.95 15.62 0.41
CA PHE A 82 -0.50 15.42 -0.96
C PHE A 82 -1.68 15.29 -1.92
N LEU A 83 -2.57 14.33 -1.69
CA LEU A 83 -3.73 14.11 -2.55
C LEU A 83 -4.72 15.28 -2.48
N GLY A 84 -4.93 15.86 -1.30
CA GLY A 84 -5.76 17.05 -1.15
C GLY A 84 -5.24 18.27 -1.94
N SER A 85 -3.93 18.37 -2.15
CA SER A 85 -3.36 19.43 -2.98
C SER A 85 -3.60 19.21 -4.48
N ILE A 86 -3.70 17.94 -4.93
CA ILE A 86 -3.99 17.58 -6.32
C ILE A 86 -5.45 17.86 -6.66
N TYR A 87 -6.36 17.46 -5.76
CA TYR A 87 -7.80 17.61 -5.96
C TYR A 87 -8.38 18.94 -5.46
N GLU A 88 -7.53 19.90 -5.07
CA GLU A 88 -7.95 21.16 -4.44
C GLU A 88 -8.85 20.96 -3.19
N ALA A 89 -8.75 19.78 -2.58
CA ALA A 89 -9.54 19.28 -1.48
C ALA A 89 -8.83 19.40 -0.13
N GLY A 90 -7.95 20.37 0.04
CA GLY A 90 -7.04 20.48 1.19
C GLY A 90 -7.68 20.63 2.57
N ALA A 91 -9.01 20.85 2.63
CA ALA A 91 -9.78 20.90 3.87
C ALA A 91 -10.68 19.68 4.07
N GLU A 92 -10.72 18.74 3.12
CA GLU A 92 -11.52 17.52 3.23
C GLU A 92 -10.86 16.53 4.21
N SER A 93 -11.69 15.77 4.92
CA SER A 93 -11.20 14.61 5.69
C SER A 93 -10.79 13.47 4.75
N GLN A 94 -10.01 12.52 5.25
CA GLN A 94 -9.73 11.29 4.50
C GLN A 94 -11.01 10.56 4.08
N ASP A 95 -12.02 10.54 4.95
CA ASP A 95 -13.30 9.91 4.63
C ASP A 95 -13.99 10.58 3.45
N ALA A 96 -14.01 11.92 3.42
CA ALA A 96 -14.58 12.66 2.29
C ALA A 96 -13.78 12.44 1.00
N MET A 97 -12.46 12.42 1.08
CA MET A 97 -11.58 12.19 -0.07
C MET A 97 -11.81 10.83 -0.70
N TYR A 98 -11.85 9.77 0.11
CA TYR A 98 -11.98 8.40 -0.37
C TYR A 98 -13.42 7.92 -0.54
N SER A 99 -14.45 8.71 -0.16
CA SER A 99 -15.85 8.35 -0.44
C SER A 99 -16.24 8.46 -1.92
N ASP A 100 -15.46 9.17 -2.71
CA ASP A 100 -15.66 9.32 -4.16
C ASP A 100 -14.96 8.16 -4.91
N SER A 101 -15.77 7.23 -5.43
CA SER A 101 -15.26 6.06 -6.17
C SER A 101 -14.57 6.43 -7.49
N ALA A 102 -15.01 7.50 -8.17
CA ALA A 102 -14.36 7.96 -9.39
C ALA A 102 -12.96 8.48 -9.09
N ARG A 103 -12.81 9.27 -8.03
CA ARG A 103 -11.51 9.74 -7.53
C ARG A 103 -10.61 8.57 -7.11
N CYS A 104 -11.16 7.55 -6.46
CA CYS A 104 -10.40 6.35 -6.09
C CYS A 104 -9.86 5.58 -7.32
N LEU A 105 -10.61 5.54 -8.42
CA LEU A 105 -10.15 4.97 -9.69
C LEU A 105 -9.09 5.84 -10.37
N GLU A 106 -9.22 7.16 -10.35
CA GLU A 106 -8.17 8.07 -10.84
C GLU A 106 -6.87 7.88 -10.08
N ILE A 107 -6.94 7.76 -8.75
CA ILE A 107 -5.78 7.45 -7.90
C ILE A 107 -5.14 6.13 -8.31
N LEU A 108 -5.93 5.09 -8.59
CA LEU A 108 -5.42 3.77 -9.00
C LEU A 108 -4.65 3.83 -10.32
N HIS A 109 -5.12 4.62 -11.27
CA HIS A 109 -4.53 4.72 -12.61
C HIS A 109 -3.31 5.67 -12.68
N ASP A 110 -3.02 6.43 -11.63
CA ASP A 110 -1.81 7.25 -11.54
C ASP A 110 -0.80 6.57 -10.59
N PRO A 111 0.37 6.11 -11.09
CA PRO A 111 1.34 5.36 -10.29
C PRO A 111 1.86 6.13 -9.07
N VAL A 112 1.93 7.46 -9.16
CA VAL A 112 2.40 8.31 -8.06
C VAL A 112 1.34 8.44 -6.99
N MET A 113 0.10 8.69 -7.40
CA MET A 113 -1.04 8.78 -6.48
C MET A 113 -1.35 7.43 -5.82
N ALA A 114 -1.34 6.32 -6.58
CA ALA A 114 -1.54 4.97 -6.06
C ALA A 114 -0.48 4.60 -5.01
N ARG A 115 0.78 4.91 -5.29
CA ARG A 115 1.87 4.69 -4.33
C ARG A 115 1.70 5.53 -3.06
N ALA A 116 1.27 6.79 -3.20
CA ALA A 116 1.00 7.65 -2.06
C ALA A 116 -0.19 7.12 -1.24
N ALA A 117 -1.33 6.83 -1.86
CA ALA A 117 -2.51 6.27 -1.20
C ALA A 117 -2.21 4.94 -0.49
N GLY A 118 -1.36 4.11 -1.09
CA GLY A 118 -0.91 2.84 -0.53
C GLY A 118 0.19 2.93 0.53
N ALA A 119 0.70 4.12 0.86
CA ALA A 119 1.83 4.30 1.77
C ALA A 119 1.44 4.27 3.25
N GLY A 120 0.23 4.71 3.60
CA GLY A 120 -0.30 4.73 4.96
C GLY A 120 -1.36 3.65 5.18
N ALA A 121 -1.47 3.12 6.40
CA ALA A 121 -2.47 2.09 6.69
C ALA A 121 -3.89 2.65 6.66
N GLY A 122 -4.10 3.88 7.13
CA GLY A 122 -5.39 4.57 7.11
C GLY A 122 -5.85 4.87 5.69
N SER A 123 -5.00 5.51 4.91
CA SER A 123 -5.29 5.85 3.51
C SER A 123 -5.51 4.61 2.65
N ALA A 124 -4.64 3.59 2.73
CA ALA A 124 -4.78 2.35 1.98
C ALA A 124 -6.09 1.62 2.31
N GLY A 125 -6.46 1.53 3.59
CA GLY A 125 -7.69 0.87 4.01
C GLY A 125 -8.94 1.54 3.44
N LYS A 126 -9.02 2.85 3.51
CA LYS A 126 -10.16 3.62 3.00
C LYS A 126 -10.27 3.55 1.48
N TRP A 127 -9.14 3.75 0.80
CA TRP A 127 -9.05 3.68 -0.65
C TRP A 127 -9.48 2.30 -1.18
N ILE A 128 -8.91 1.21 -0.65
CA ILE A 128 -9.21 -0.16 -1.07
C ILE A 128 -10.66 -0.54 -0.73
N ALA A 129 -11.18 -0.13 0.43
CA ALA A 129 -12.58 -0.39 0.78
C ALA A 129 -13.53 0.24 -0.25
N THR A 130 -13.29 1.50 -0.66
CA THR A 130 -14.11 2.17 -1.67
C THR A 130 -14.02 1.49 -3.04
N LEU A 131 -12.82 1.09 -3.48
CA LEU A 131 -12.63 0.33 -4.72
C LEU A 131 -13.36 -1.03 -4.70
N ALA A 132 -13.53 -1.60 -3.51
CA ALA A 132 -14.33 -2.82 -3.30
C ALA A 132 -15.83 -2.57 -3.14
N GLY A 133 -16.31 -1.34 -3.37
CA GLY A 133 -17.71 -0.97 -3.20
C GLY A 133 -18.19 -0.89 -1.75
N GLN A 134 -17.26 -0.81 -0.80
CA GLN A 134 -17.56 -0.65 0.62
C GLN A 134 -17.46 0.83 1.04
N SER A 135 -18.19 1.22 2.08
CA SER A 135 -18.04 2.56 2.64
C SER A 135 -16.72 2.68 3.40
N CYS A 136 -15.85 3.61 2.97
CA CYS A 136 -14.55 3.86 3.62
C CYS A 136 -14.67 4.25 5.09
N ASN A 137 -15.79 4.83 5.50
CA ASN A 137 -16.04 5.27 6.87
C ASN A 137 -16.19 4.10 7.88
N LEU A 138 -16.42 2.87 7.38
CA LEU A 138 -16.54 1.68 8.22
C LEU A 138 -15.17 1.18 8.70
N TYR A 139 -14.09 1.59 8.05
CA TYR A 139 -12.76 1.03 8.29
C TYR A 139 -11.78 2.14 8.63
N ARG A 140 -11.17 2.03 9.81
CA ARG A 140 -10.17 2.99 10.26
C ARG A 140 -8.87 2.90 9.43
N ASP A 141 -8.47 1.69 9.10
CA ASP A 141 -7.22 1.37 8.44
C ASP A 141 -7.29 0.01 7.71
N MET A 142 -6.23 -0.35 7.01
CA MET A 142 -6.15 -1.60 6.27
C MET A 142 -6.21 -2.84 7.16
N ASN A 143 -5.79 -2.77 8.42
CA ASN A 143 -5.96 -3.89 9.35
C ASN A 143 -7.43 -4.14 9.67
N ALA A 144 -8.22 -3.07 9.80
CA ALA A 144 -9.67 -3.18 9.99
C ALA A 144 -10.37 -3.79 8.76
N VAL A 145 -9.95 -3.42 7.55
CA VAL A 145 -10.42 -4.05 6.30
C VAL A 145 -10.05 -5.54 6.29
N ALA A 146 -8.79 -5.88 6.53
CA ALA A 146 -8.28 -7.24 6.51
C ALA A 146 -8.88 -8.15 7.61
N ALA A 147 -9.40 -7.58 8.69
CA ALA A 147 -10.09 -8.31 9.75
C ALA A 147 -11.59 -8.54 9.46
N SER A 148 -12.16 -7.86 8.48
CA SER A 148 -13.58 -7.94 8.12
C SER A 148 -13.81 -8.95 6.99
N ASP A 149 -14.59 -9.99 7.28
CA ASP A 149 -14.99 -10.99 6.29
C ASP A 149 -15.77 -10.36 5.13
N ILE A 150 -16.70 -9.45 5.45
CA ILE A 150 -17.50 -8.72 4.45
C ILE A 150 -16.59 -7.89 3.53
N ALA A 151 -15.66 -7.12 4.12
CA ALA A 151 -14.76 -6.29 3.33
C ALA A 151 -13.84 -7.14 2.46
N MET A 152 -13.24 -8.19 3.02
CA MET A 152 -12.29 -9.01 2.27
C MET A 152 -12.96 -9.87 1.20
N THR A 153 -14.19 -10.30 1.40
CA THR A 153 -14.97 -10.94 0.34
C THR A 153 -15.23 -9.96 -0.81
N ALA A 154 -15.58 -8.71 -0.51
CA ALA A 154 -15.76 -7.68 -1.52
C ALA A 154 -14.44 -7.31 -2.23
N VAL A 155 -13.35 -7.16 -1.47
CA VAL A 155 -11.99 -6.91 -2.03
C VAL A 155 -11.58 -8.03 -2.97
N ALA A 156 -11.73 -9.29 -2.56
CA ALA A 156 -11.36 -10.45 -3.38
C ALA A 156 -12.20 -10.55 -4.67
N ALA A 157 -13.43 -10.05 -4.67
CA ALA A 157 -14.31 -10.03 -5.84
C ALA A 157 -14.08 -8.81 -6.76
N SER A 158 -13.31 -7.81 -6.34
CA SER A 158 -13.04 -6.58 -7.08
C SER A 158 -11.63 -6.58 -7.66
N GLU A 159 -11.52 -6.58 -8.99
CA GLU A 159 -10.23 -6.50 -9.69
C GLU A 159 -9.46 -5.22 -9.32
N THR A 160 -10.14 -4.07 -9.32
CA THR A 160 -9.54 -2.77 -8.97
C THR A 160 -9.07 -2.71 -7.52
N ALA A 161 -9.83 -3.28 -6.57
CA ALA A 161 -9.41 -3.35 -5.18
C ALA A 161 -8.20 -4.29 -5.01
N MET A 162 -8.17 -5.42 -5.72
CA MET A 162 -7.02 -6.33 -5.72
C MET A 162 -5.78 -5.70 -6.32
N GLU A 163 -5.91 -4.93 -7.41
CA GLU A 163 -4.80 -4.15 -7.98
C GLU A 163 -4.23 -3.15 -6.95
N ALA A 164 -5.11 -2.43 -6.25
CA ALA A 164 -4.69 -1.53 -5.17
C ALA A 164 -4.01 -2.26 -4.01
N VAL A 165 -4.50 -3.44 -3.59
CA VAL A 165 -3.83 -4.28 -2.58
C VAL A 165 -2.42 -4.66 -3.02
N ILE A 166 -2.28 -5.14 -4.25
CA ILE A 166 -0.99 -5.60 -4.80
C ILE A 166 0.01 -4.45 -4.95
N SER A 167 -0.45 -3.25 -5.22
CA SER A 167 0.40 -2.05 -5.34
C SER A 167 0.89 -1.50 -3.99
N SER A 168 0.26 -1.90 -2.88
CA SER A 168 0.55 -1.41 -1.53
C SER A 168 1.21 -2.47 -0.65
N THR A 169 2.47 -2.28 -0.28
CA THR A 169 3.17 -3.18 0.66
C THR A 169 2.47 -3.25 2.03
N ILE A 170 1.89 -2.14 2.49
CA ILE A 170 1.14 -2.10 3.75
C ILE A 170 -0.12 -2.94 3.66
N ALA A 171 -0.87 -2.83 2.56
CA ALA A 171 -2.06 -3.64 2.34
C ALA A 171 -1.72 -5.12 2.21
N LEU A 172 -0.70 -5.48 1.44
CA LEU A 172 -0.24 -6.86 1.32
C LEU A 172 0.13 -7.47 2.67
N ASN A 173 0.88 -6.74 3.49
CA ASN A 173 1.28 -7.22 4.82
C ASN A 173 0.07 -7.39 5.76
N ALA A 174 -0.88 -6.46 5.74
CA ALA A 174 -2.11 -6.57 6.54
C ALA A 174 -2.96 -7.78 6.11
N VAL A 175 -3.12 -7.98 4.80
CA VAL A 175 -3.83 -9.11 4.22
C VAL A 175 -3.14 -10.43 4.56
N ALA A 176 -1.83 -10.53 4.34
CA ALA A 176 -1.06 -11.75 4.63
C ALA A 176 -1.05 -12.12 6.12
N ALA A 177 -1.11 -11.14 7.00
CA ALA A 177 -1.19 -11.37 8.45
C ALA A 177 -2.59 -11.77 8.93
N SER A 178 -3.64 -11.57 8.13
CA SER A 178 -5.03 -11.84 8.50
C SER A 178 -5.51 -13.19 7.96
N LYS A 179 -5.89 -14.10 8.87
CA LYS A 179 -6.53 -15.37 8.49
C LYS A 179 -7.83 -15.13 7.71
N THR A 180 -8.65 -14.18 8.14
CA THR A 180 -9.92 -13.81 7.47
C THR A 180 -9.65 -13.38 6.03
N ALA A 181 -8.71 -12.43 5.82
CA ALA A 181 -8.36 -11.96 4.49
C ALA A 181 -7.84 -13.07 3.60
N MET A 182 -6.91 -13.87 4.09
CA MET A 182 -6.32 -14.95 3.32
C MET A 182 -7.32 -16.06 2.99
N THR A 183 -8.29 -16.33 3.86
CA THR A 183 -9.38 -17.27 3.57
C THR A 183 -10.25 -16.77 2.42
N ALA A 184 -10.63 -15.49 2.44
CA ALA A 184 -11.44 -14.88 1.38
C ALA A 184 -10.67 -14.87 0.02
N LEU A 185 -9.39 -14.47 0.02
CA LEU A 185 -8.56 -14.48 -1.18
C LEU A 185 -8.36 -15.89 -1.74
N ALA A 186 -8.00 -16.86 -0.88
CA ALA A 186 -7.72 -18.22 -1.30
C ALA A 186 -8.96 -18.98 -1.84
N ALA A 187 -10.16 -18.48 -1.56
CA ALA A 187 -11.42 -18.99 -2.11
C ALA A 187 -11.79 -18.34 -3.45
N ASN A 188 -11.12 -17.26 -3.87
CA ASN A 188 -11.45 -16.49 -5.07
C ASN A 188 -10.37 -16.68 -6.15
N GLU A 189 -10.75 -17.25 -7.29
CA GLU A 189 -9.84 -17.56 -8.39
C GLU A 189 -9.20 -16.28 -8.97
N THR A 190 -10.01 -15.25 -9.25
CA THR A 190 -9.52 -13.98 -9.83
C THR A 190 -8.50 -13.31 -8.91
N ALA A 191 -8.81 -13.25 -7.61
CA ALA A 191 -7.87 -12.70 -6.63
C ALA A 191 -6.56 -13.50 -6.58
N MET A 192 -6.63 -14.83 -6.59
CA MET A 192 -5.45 -15.67 -6.53
C MET A 192 -4.62 -15.65 -7.82
N VAL A 193 -5.24 -15.50 -8.99
CA VAL A 193 -4.53 -15.26 -10.25
C VAL A 193 -3.75 -13.94 -10.20
N ALA A 194 -4.37 -12.87 -9.70
CA ALA A 194 -3.70 -11.57 -9.54
C ALA A 194 -2.54 -11.65 -8.53
N VAL A 195 -2.75 -12.32 -7.40
CA VAL A 195 -1.70 -12.57 -6.39
C VAL A 195 -0.55 -13.39 -6.97
N ALA A 196 -0.84 -14.49 -7.69
CA ALA A 196 0.18 -15.34 -8.28
C ALA A 196 1.00 -14.61 -9.37
N ALA A 197 0.41 -13.65 -10.07
CA ALA A 197 1.10 -12.81 -11.04
C ALA A 197 2.04 -11.78 -10.39
N SER A 198 1.86 -11.48 -9.10
CA SER A 198 2.65 -10.50 -8.37
C SER A 198 3.77 -11.15 -7.55
N ARG A 199 5.02 -10.90 -7.93
CA ARG A 199 6.19 -11.36 -7.17
C ARG A 199 6.20 -10.83 -5.73
N VAL A 200 5.76 -9.60 -5.52
CA VAL A 200 5.71 -8.98 -4.19
C VAL A 200 4.66 -9.66 -3.32
N ALA A 201 3.47 -9.89 -3.85
CA ALA A 201 2.40 -10.59 -3.16
C ALA A 201 2.81 -12.04 -2.81
N MET A 202 3.40 -12.78 -3.74
CA MET A 202 3.90 -14.14 -3.49
C MET A 202 4.98 -14.16 -2.41
N SER A 203 5.90 -13.18 -2.42
CA SER A 203 6.91 -13.07 -1.37
C SER A 203 6.31 -12.81 0.01
N ALA A 204 5.28 -11.96 0.11
CA ALA A 204 4.57 -11.71 1.36
C ALA A 204 3.84 -12.97 1.88
N ILE A 205 3.20 -13.74 0.99
CA ILE A 205 2.55 -15.01 1.33
C ILE A 205 3.56 -16.03 1.85
N ILE A 206 4.66 -16.25 1.14
CA ILE A 206 5.69 -17.24 1.51
C ILE A 206 6.36 -16.85 2.83
N GLY A 207 6.51 -15.55 3.10
CA GLY A 207 7.07 -15.04 4.35
C GLY A 207 6.12 -15.08 5.56
N ASN A 208 4.84 -15.43 5.35
CA ASN A 208 3.82 -15.45 6.42
C ASN A 208 3.15 -16.83 6.53
N SER A 209 3.29 -17.49 7.67
CA SER A 209 2.75 -18.85 7.88
C SER A 209 1.21 -18.91 7.77
N THR A 210 0.50 -17.88 8.21
CA THR A 210 -0.98 -17.81 8.10
C THR A 210 -1.41 -17.76 6.64
N ALA A 211 -0.78 -16.90 5.84
CA ALA A 211 -1.04 -16.76 4.42
C ALA A 211 -0.69 -18.03 3.65
N LEU A 212 0.49 -18.57 3.93
CA LEU A 212 0.96 -19.78 3.29
C LEU A 212 0.04 -20.97 3.53
N ASN A 213 -0.39 -21.18 4.79
CA ASN A 213 -1.33 -22.23 5.13
C ASN A 213 -2.69 -22.07 4.41
N ALA A 214 -3.21 -20.86 4.30
CA ALA A 214 -4.45 -20.62 3.58
C ALA A 214 -4.31 -20.98 2.08
N VAL A 215 -3.19 -20.67 1.47
CA VAL A 215 -2.91 -20.98 0.05
C VAL A 215 -2.75 -22.49 -0.15
N VAL A 216 -1.91 -23.18 0.63
CA VAL A 216 -1.62 -24.60 0.41
C VAL A 216 -2.79 -25.53 0.73
N THR A 217 -3.75 -25.07 1.53
CA THR A 217 -4.99 -25.83 1.82
C THR A 217 -6.14 -25.52 0.87
N SER A 218 -5.98 -24.54 -0.02
CA SER A 218 -6.98 -24.18 -1.03
C SER A 218 -6.64 -24.74 -2.40
N SER A 219 -7.50 -25.56 -2.97
CA SER A 219 -7.35 -26.06 -4.34
C SER A 219 -7.39 -24.94 -5.38
N VAL A 220 -8.24 -23.92 -5.15
CA VAL A 220 -8.34 -22.72 -6.02
C VAL A 220 -7.01 -21.97 -6.02
N ALA A 221 -6.48 -21.66 -4.84
CA ALA A 221 -5.21 -20.96 -4.72
C ALA A 221 -4.03 -21.74 -5.28
N MET A 222 -3.95 -23.03 -5.01
CA MET A 222 -2.89 -23.90 -5.54
C MET A 222 -2.95 -24.00 -7.06
N THR A 223 -4.16 -24.07 -7.64
CA THR A 223 -4.33 -24.06 -9.11
C THR A 223 -3.77 -22.76 -9.72
N ALA A 224 -4.07 -21.61 -9.14
CA ALA A 224 -3.52 -20.33 -9.60
C ALA A 224 -2.00 -20.27 -9.50
N VAL A 225 -1.42 -20.79 -8.42
CA VAL A 225 0.05 -20.86 -8.23
C VAL A 225 0.69 -21.79 -9.27
N ILE A 226 0.13 -22.98 -9.49
CA ILE A 226 0.68 -23.97 -10.44
C ILE A 226 0.64 -23.44 -11.88
N ASN A 227 -0.43 -22.72 -12.24
CA ASN A 227 -0.60 -22.13 -13.56
C ASN A 227 0.29 -20.90 -13.81
N ASN A 228 0.98 -20.39 -12.79
CA ASN A 228 1.91 -19.27 -12.91
C ASN A 228 3.36 -19.74 -12.63
N ALA A 229 4.20 -19.76 -13.67
CA ALA A 229 5.57 -20.27 -13.58
C ALA A 229 6.43 -19.52 -12.54
N ALA A 230 6.25 -18.20 -12.41
CA ALA A 230 6.99 -17.38 -11.43
C ALA A 230 6.56 -17.70 -9.99
N ALA A 231 5.25 -17.82 -9.76
CA ALA A 231 4.70 -18.21 -8.46
C ALA A 231 5.13 -19.64 -8.08
N LEU A 232 5.03 -20.58 -9.01
CA LEU A 232 5.46 -21.94 -8.78
C LEU A 232 6.95 -22.00 -8.43
N ASN A 233 7.81 -21.32 -9.19
CA ASN A 233 9.24 -21.23 -8.89
C ASN A 233 9.52 -20.63 -7.50
N ALA A 234 8.77 -19.59 -7.10
CA ALA A 234 8.91 -19.00 -5.77
C ALA A 234 8.56 -20.00 -4.65
N VAL A 235 7.48 -20.76 -4.85
CA VAL A 235 7.04 -21.80 -3.89
C VAL A 235 8.05 -22.95 -3.81
N VAL A 236 8.48 -23.53 -4.93
CA VAL A 236 9.41 -24.69 -4.91
C VAL A 236 10.81 -24.33 -4.46
N SER A 237 11.21 -23.06 -4.60
CA SER A 237 12.49 -22.55 -4.09
C SER A 237 12.47 -22.23 -2.59
N SER A 238 11.29 -22.25 -1.96
CA SER A 238 11.13 -21.98 -0.53
C SER A 238 11.01 -23.28 0.26
N SER A 239 11.97 -23.54 1.15
CA SER A 239 11.91 -24.68 2.07
C SER A 239 10.69 -24.62 3.00
N THR A 240 10.28 -23.40 3.42
CA THR A 240 9.09 -23.18 4.23
C THR A 240 7.81 -23.55 3.47
N ALA A 241 7.71 -23.13 2.21
CA ALA A 241 6.53 -23.41 1.38
C ALA A 241 6.44 -24.92 1.02
N THR A 242 7.55 -25.56 0.66
CA THR A 242 7.56 -26.99 0.36
C THR A 242 7.24 -27.84 1.60
N ALA A 243 7.71 -27.44 2.79
CA ALA A 243 7.35 -28.12 4.04
C ALA A 243 5.85 -27.95 4.36
N ALA A 244 5.28 -26.75 4.13
CA ALA A 244 3.84 -26.50 4.34
C ALA A 244 2.98 -27.35 3.39
N ILE A 245 3.36 -27.47 2.12
CA ILE A 245 2.67 -28.35 1.15
C ILE A 245 2.74 -29.81 1.60
N ALA A 246 3.92 -30.28 1.99
CA ALA A 246 4.10 -31.66 2.44
C ALA A 246 3.24 -31.97 3.68
N SER A 247 3.13 -31.04 4.61
CA SER A 247 2.29 -31.21 5.79
C SER A 247 0.79 -31.12 5.50
N SER A 248 0.36 -30.40 4.46
CA SER A 248 -1.05 -30.29 4.08
C SER A 248 -1.59 -31.53 3.35
N GLN A 249 -0.73 -32.33 2.72
CA GLN A 249 -1.09 -33.54 2.00
C GLN A 249 -1.26 -34.78 2.92
N THR A 250 -0.91 -34.66 4.19
CA THR A 250 -1.01 -35.73 5.17
C THR A 250 -2.32 -35.73 5.96
N ALA A 251 -3.21 -34.83 5.65
CA ALA A 251 -4.57 -34.77 6.17
C ALA A 251 -5.59 -35.09 5.08
#